data_8a770801fdf40cd1187c85bab0ea2f86
#
_entry.id   8a770801fdf40cd1187c85bab0ea2f86
#
_cell.length_a   1.000
_cell.length_b   1.000
_cell.length_c   1.000
_cell.angle_alpha   90.00
_cell.angle_beta   90.00
_cell.angle_gamma   90.00
#
_symmetry.space_group_name_H-M   'P 1'
#
loop_
_entity.id
_entity.type
_entity.pdbx_description
1 polymer ?
#
loop_
_entity_poly.entity_id
_entity_poly.type
_entity_poly.pdbx_seq_one_letter_code
_entity_poly.pdbx_strand_id
1 'polypeptide(L)'
;MSSLLITGVACAQKSDVKSTDKVATDAVAPEQDSAAIAAAKKKAASDEKAKLPKPYNAEENAEARIAELVKQAKAENKNIILQAGGNWCIWCLRFNNFVQTTPELKQIVDDNYLYYHLNYSPENKNAKVFAKYENPGDKFGYPVFVVLDQNGKMLHTQDSAVLEEGKGYSTEKVKEFFLKWATKS
;
A
#
# COMPACT_ATOMS: atom_id res chain seq x y z
N MET A 1 38.54 54.22 11.54
CA MET A 1 37.92 55.55 11.27
C MET A 1 36.43 55.30 11.21
N SER A 2 35.73 55.67 12.01
CA SER A 2 35.02 56.62 12.89
C SER A 2 33.66 55.98 13.17
N SER A 3 33.47 55.70 14.36
CA SER A 3 32.45 56.04 15.36
C SER A 3 31.33 56.98 14.90
N LEU A 4 30.08 56.62 15.21
CA LEU A 4 29.19 57.51 15.95
C LEU A 4 28.06 56.73 16.63
N LEU A 5 28.04 56.82 17.97
CA LEU A 5 26.94 56.52 18.87
C LEU A 5 25.96 57.70 18.89
N ILE A 6 24.67 57.40 18.94
CA ILE A 6 23.69 58.35 19.49
C ILE A 6 22.70 57.56 20.36
N THR A 7 22.75 57.89 21.64
CA THR A 7 21.84 57.58 22.73
C THR A 7 20.63 58.51 22.70
N GLY A 8 19.44 57.98 23.02
CA GLY A 8 18.23 58.79 23.25
C GLY A 8 17.29 58.12 24.23
N VAL A 9 17.20 58.77 25.38
CA VAL A 9 16.60 58.43 26.66
C VAL A 9 15.05 58.56 26.64
N ALA A 10 14.43 57.60 27.34
CA ALA A 10 13.21 57.58 28.14
C ALA A 10 12.10 58.60 27.99
N CYS A 11 10.85 58.13 28.07
CA CYS A 11 9.86 58.62 29.04
C CYS A 11 8.79 57.57 29.29
N ALA A 12 8.61 57.30 30.59
CA ALA A 12 7.53 56.49 31.15
C ALA A 12 6.25 57.33 31.27
N GLN A 13 5.09 56.69 31.00
CA GLN A 13 3.83 57.12 31.61
C GLN A 13 2.99 55.91 32.02
N LYS A 14 2.79 55.81 33.34
CA LYS A 14 1.76 55.01 33.99
C LYS A 14 0.39 55.64 33.70
N SER A 15 -0.60 54.84 33.47
CA SER A 15 -1.97 55.10 33.87
C SER A 15 -2.71 53.75 34.13
N ASP A 16 -2.99 53.56 35.39
CA ASP A 16 -3.90 52.54 35.92
C ASP A 16 -5.31 52.76 35.41
N VAL A 17 -5.97 51.72 34.89
CA VAL A 17 -7.41 51.55 34.97
C VAL A 17 -7.73 50.08 35.24
N LYS A 18 -8.45 49.95 36.32
CA LYS A 18 -8.94 48.79 37.05
C LYS A 18 -10.12 48.11 36.30
N SER A 19 -10.14 46.78 36.42
CA SER A 19 -11.32 45.90 36.48
C SER A 19 -12.11 45.61 35.21
N THR A 20 -12.21 44.37 34.81
CA THR A 20 -13.27 43.44 35.27
C THR A 20 -12.99 42.02 34.68
N ASP A 21 -13.19 41.05 35.54
CA ASP A 21 -13.25 39.63 35.22
C ASP A 21 -14.12 39.33 33.99
N LYS A 22 -13.53 38.60 33.03
CA LYS A 22 -14.26 37.62 32.23
C LYS A 22 -13.40 36.40 32.08
N VAL A 23 -13.74 35.36 32.82
CA VAL A 23 -13.31 34.00 32.61
C VAL A 23 -13.62 33.63 31.17
N ALA A 24 -12.56 33.59 30.34
CA ALA A 24 -12.61 32.90 29.06
C ALA A 24 -12.45 31.42 29.39
N THR A 25 -13.53 30.70 29.36
CA THR A 25 -13.55 29.25 29.30
C THR A 25 -12.73 28.84 28.08
N ASP A 26 -11.58 28.23 28.34
CA ASP A 26 -10.82 27.47 27.34
C ASP A 26 -11.79 26.44 26.75
N ALA A 27 -12.15 26.66 25.52
CA ALA A 27 -12.84 25.67 24.72
C ALA A 27 -11.81 24.57 24.40
N VAL A 28 -11.76 23.54 25.23
CA VAL A 28 -11.16 22.26 24.90
C VAL A 28 -11.87 21.75 23.64
N ALA A 29 -11.26 21.97 22.50
CA ALA A 29 -11.71 21.39 21.24
C ALA A 29 -11.51 19.86 21.29
N PRO A 30 -12.38 19.07 20.65
CA PRO A 30 -12.75 17.74 21.08
C PRO A 30 -11.75 16.67 20.62
N GLU A 31 -10.94 16.16 21.53
CA GLU A 31 -10.23 14.89 21.36
C GLU A 31 -11.18 13.70 21.12
N GLN A 32 -12.43 13.82 21.55
CA GLN A 32 -13.45 12.78 21.37
C GLN A 32 -13.87 12.57 19.91
N ASP A 33 -13.86 13.60 19.07
CA ASP A 33 -14.21 13.46 17.64
C ASP A 33 -13.15 12.69 16.84
N SER A 34 -11.88 12.84 17.17
CA SER A 34 -10.80 12.14 16.46
C SER A 34 -10.83 10.63 16.70
N ALA A 35 -11.11 10.20 17.92
CA ALA A 35 -11.22 8.79 18.29
C ALA A 35 -12.46 8.13 17.66
N ALA A 36 -13.58 8.82 17.64
CA ALA A 36 -14.81 8.34 17.00
C ALA A 36 -14.65 8.20 15.49
N ILE A 37 -14.00 9.16 14.83
CA ILE A 37 -13.69 9.12 13.39
C ILE A 37 -12.74 7.96 13.09
N ALA A 38 -11.70 7.75 13.91
CA ALA A 38 -10.78 6.64 13.75
C ALA A 38 -11.45 5.27 13.91
N ALA A 39 -12.33 5.14 14.91
CA ALA A 39 -13.11 3.92 15.14
C ALA A 39 -14.08 3.64 13.97
N ALA A 40 -14.76 4.66 13.45
CA ALA A 40 -15.64 4.54 12.30
C ALA A 40 -14.87 4.12 11.03
N LYS A 41 -13.68 4.69 10.78
CA LYS A 41 -12.80 4.31 9.66
C LYS A 41 -12.33 2.85 9.80
N LYS A 42 -11.94 2.44 11.01
CA LYS A 42 -11.52 1.05 11.29
C LYS A 42 -12.66 0.06 11.06
N LYS A 43 -13.86 0.40 11.55
CA LYS A 43 -15.06 -0.42 11.33
C LYS A 43 -15.39 -0.52 9.84
N ALA A 44 -15.42 0.58 9.11
CA ALA A 44 -15.70 0.60 7.67
C ALA A 44 -14.69 -0.26 6.89
N ALA A 45 -13.39 -0.17 7.22
CA ALA A 45 -12.36 -1.01 6.59
C ALA A 45 -12.54 -2.51 6.94
N SER A 46 -12.98 -2.83 8.16
CA SER A 46 -13.28 -4.20 8.57
C SER A 46 -14.50 -4.77 7.82
N ASP A 47 -15.58 -3.98 7.71
CA ASP A 47 -16.79 -4.37 7.01
C ASP A 47 -16.55 -4.54 5.50
N GLU A 48 -15.75 -3.67 4.90
CA GLU A 48 -15.29 -3.80 3.51
C GLU A 48 -14.47 -5.08 3.33
N LYS A 49 -13.47 -5.29 4.19
CA LYS A 49 -12.61 -6.48 4.15
C LYS A 49 -13.40 -7.78 4.26
N ALA A 50 -14.46 -7.81 5.05
CA ALA A 50 -15.30 -8.99 5.20
C ALA A 50 -16.03 -9.39 3.90
N LYS A 51 -16.34 -8.43 3.03
CA LYS A 51 -17.05 -8.63 1.77
C LYS A 51 -16.14 -9.02 0.61
N LEU A 52 -14.84 -8.72 0.70
CA LEU A 52 -13.89 -8.98 -0.38
C LEU A 52 -13.48 -10.46 -0.43
N PRO A 53 -13.24 -11.03 -1.63
CA PRO A 53 -12.67 -12.38 -1.78
C PRO A 53 -11.38 -12.56 -1.00
N LYS A 54 -11.10 -13.80 -0.56
CA LYS A 54 -9.90 -14.15 0.23
C LYS A 54 -9.00 -15.11 -0.59
N PRO A 55 -8.23 -14.57 -1.56
CA PRO A 55 -7.53 -15.39 -2.53
C PRO A 55 -6.24 -16.06 -2.00
N TYR A 56 -5.74 -15.62 -0.85
CA TYR A 56 -4.49 -16.16 -0.29
C TYR A 56 -4.73 -17.46 0.46
N ASN A 57 -3.96 -18.49 0.13
CA ASN A 57 -4.00 -19.78 0.83
C ASN A 57 -2.79 -19.90 1.77
N ALA A 58 -3.02 -19.88 3.08
CA ALA A 58 -1.97 -19.99 4.09
C ALA A 58 -1.40 -21.44 4.23
N GLU A 59 -2.12 -22.44 3.75
CA GLU A 59 -1.71 -23.85 3.86
C GLU A 59 -0.89 -24.32 2.65
N GLU A 60 -0.82 -23.49 1.58
CA GLU A 60 -0.14 -23.86 0.36
C GLU A 60 1.38 -23.79 0.49
N ASN A 61 2.07 -24.78 -0.08
CA ASN A 61 3.53 -24.74 -0.26
C ASN A 61 3.88 -23.86 -1.46
N ALA A 62 4.27 -22.63 -1.20
CA ALA A 62 4.57 -21.66 -2.26
C ALA A 62 5.76 -22.06 -3.14
N GLU A 63 6.78 -22.76 -2.62
CA GLU A 63 7.91 -23.23 -3.43
C GLU A 63 7.43 -24.25 -4.48
N ALA A 64 6.62 -25.23 -4.06
CA ALA A 64 6.05 -26.22 -4.96
C ALA A 64 5.12 -25.55 -6.00
N ARG A 65 4.26 -24.65 -5.53
CA ARG A 65 3.32 -23.94 -6.43
C ARG A 65 4.03 -23.11 -7.48
N ILE A 66 5.08 -22.36 -7.12
CA ILE A 66 5.87 -21.59 -8.07
C ILE A 66 6.61 -22.50 -9.06
N ALA A 67 7.10 -23.66 -8.62
CA ALA A 67 7.74 -24.63 -9.53
C ALA A 67 6.75 -25.17 -10.59
N GLU A 68 5.49 -25.39 -10.21
CA GLU A 68 4.41 -25.76 -11.15
C GLU A 68 4.10 -24.62 -12.11
N LEU A 69 3.95 -23.40 -11.59
CA LEU A 69 3.69 -22.22 -12.41
C LEU A 69 4.80 -21.98 -13.43
N VAL A 70 6.07 -22.21 -13.09
CA VAL A 70 7.19 -22.11 -14.03
C VAL A 70 7.07 -23.13 -15.17
N LYS A 71 6.64 -24.37 -14.88
CA LYS A 71 6.39 -25.35 -15.95
C LYS A 71 5.26 -24.91 -16.87
N GLN A 72 4.17 -24.44 -16.29
CA GLN A 72 3.02 -23.94 -17.03
C GLN A 72 3.35 -22.68 -17.84
N ALA A 73 4.11 -21.74 -17.26
CA ALA A 73 4.53 -20.49 -17.92
C ALA A 73 5.34 -20.74 -19.19
N LYS A 74 6.21 -21.77 -19.16
CA LYS A 74 6.95 -22.20 -20.37
C LYS A 74 6.03 -22.76 -21.44
N ALA A 75 5.04 -23.55 -21.05
CA ALA A 75 4.11 -24.14 -21.99
C ALA A 75 3.16 -23.12 -22.64
N GLU A 76 2.74 -22.13 -21.87
CA GLU A 76 1.79 -21.10 -22.31
C GLU A 76 2.44 -19.81 -22.83
N ASN A 77 3.78 -19.70 -22.80
CA ASN A 77 4.51 -18.48 -23.15
C ASN A 77 4.04 -17.27 -22.34
N LYS A 78 3.84 -17.42 -21.02
CA LYS A 78 3.39 -16.37 -20.11
C LYS A 78 4.44 -16.06 -19.04
N ASN A 79 4.48 -14.82 -18.58
CA ASN A 79 5.23 -14.47 -17.37
C ASN A 79 4.40 -14.82 -16.11
N ILE A 80 4.99 -14.68 -14.94
CA ILE A 80 4.31 -14.97 -13.67
C ILE A 80 4.28 -13.69 -12.85
N ILE A 81 3.12 -13.37 -12.27
CA ILE A 81 3.00 -12.34 -11.24
C ILE A 81 2.76 -13.00 -9.89
N LEU A 82 3.63 -12.72 -8.93
CA LEU A 82 3.42 -13.02 -7.53
C LEU A 82 2.90 -11.76 -6.85
N GLN A 83 1.64 -11.75 -6.43
CA GLN A 83 1.11 -10.72 -5.54
C GLN A 83 1.38 -11.16 -4.11
N ALA A 84 2.43 -10.63 -3.49
CA ALA A 84 2.77 -10.94 -2.11
C ALA A 84 1.88 -10.17 -1.14
N GLY A 85 1.37 -10.86 -0.12
CA GLY A 85 0.48 -10.27 0.88
C GLY A 85 -0.30 -11.32 1.66
N GLY A 86 -1.54 -11.02 2.04
CA GLY A 86 -2.37 -11.95 2.78
C GLY A 86 -3.81 -11.48 2.92
N ASN A 87 -4.69 -12.38 3.35
CA ASN A 87 -6.11 -12.07 3.59
C ASN A 87 -6.34 -11.07 4.75
N TRP A 88 -5.32 -10.77 5.53
CA TRP A 88 -5.31 -9.73 6.55
C TRP A 88 -5.17 -8.31 5.97
N CYS A 89 -4.59 -8.17 4.78
CA CYS A 89 -4.21 -6.91 4.14
C CYS A 89 -5.37 -6.37 3.27
N ILE A 90 -6.02 -5.29 3.69
CA ILE A 90 -7.14 -4.70 2.95
C ILE A 90 -6.73 -4.23 1.55
N TRP A 91 -5.54 -3.65 1.39
CA TRP A 91 -5.04 -3.18 0.09
C TRP A 91 -4.76 -4.35 -0.86
N CYS A 92 -4.30 -5.50 -0.34
CA CYS A 92 -4.13 -6.71 -1.13
C CYS A 92 -5.46 -7.22 -1.69
N LEU A 93 -6.52 -7.20 -0.85
CA LEU A 93 -7.85 -7.64 -1.26
C LEU A 93 -8.50 -6.64 -2.24
N ARG A 94 -8.31 -5.34 -2.02
CA ARG A 94 -8.76 -4.29 -2.94
C ARG A 94 -8.13 -4.46 -4.31
N PHE A 95 -6.80 -4.69 -4.37
CA PHE A 95 -6.12 -4.88 -5.65
C PHE A 95 -6.65 -6.10 -6.39
N ASN A 96 -6.77 -7.24 -5.71
CA ASN A 96 -7.35 -8.43 -6.31
C ASN A 96 -8.75 -8.16 -6.85
N ASN A 97 -9.63 -7.56 -6.03
CA ASN A 97 -10.99 -7.24 -6.47
C ASN A 97 -10.99 -6.27 -7.65
N PHE A 98 -10.16 -5.24 -7.61
CA PHE A 98 -10.03 -4.24 -8.67
C PHE A 98 -9.66 -4.88 -10.01
N VAL A 99 -8.64 -5.74 -10.04
CA VAL A 99 -8.23 -6.44 -11.26
C VAL A 99 -9.33 -7.39 -11.75
N GLN A 100 -9.95 -8.16 -10.84
CA GLN A 100 -10.98 -9.14 -11.20
C GLN A 100 -12.28 -8.50 -11.70
N THR A 101 -12.59 -7.27 -11.26
CA THR A 101 -13.82 -6.56 -11.64
C THR A 101 -13.61 -5.50 -12.74
N THR A 102 -12.37 -5.28 -13.19
CA THR A 102 -12.06 -4.40 -14.32
C THR A 102 -11.74 -5.25 -15.56
N PRO A 103 -12.67 -5.39 -16.52
CA PRO A 103 -12.53 -6.34 -17.62
C PRO A 103 -11.23 -6.20 -18.41
N GLU A 104 -10.80 -4.96 -18.69
CA GLU A 104 -9.57 -4.67 -19.41
C GLU A 104 -8.33 -5.19 -18.67
N LEU A 105 -8.23 -4.94 -17.37
CA LEU A 105 -7.10 -5.41 -16.56
C LEU A 105 -7.08 -6.92 -16.44
N LYS A 106 -8.26 -7.51 -16.23
CA LYS A 106 -8.39 -8.96 -16.17
C LYS A 106 -7.95 -9.61 -17.47
N GLN A 107 -8.37 -9.08 -18.60
CA GLN A 107 -7.97 -9.58 -19.93
C GLN A 107 -6.45 -9.54 -20.12
N ILE A 108 -5.80 -8.40 -19.78
CA ILE A 108 -4.34 -8.28 -19.88
C ILE A 108 -3.64 -9.32 -19.02
N VAL A 109 -4.13 -9.55 -17.79
CA VAL A 109 -3.57 -10.56 -16.90
C VAL A 109 -3.77 -11.96 -17.47
N ASP A 110 -4.98 -12.31 -17.88
CA ASP A 110 -5.30 -13.65 -18.39
C ASP A 110 -4.49 -13.98 -19.66
N ASP A 111 -4.24 -13.00 -20.53
CA ASP A 111 -3.50 -13.20 -21.76
C ASP A 111 -1.99 -13.35 -21.55
N ASN A 112 -1.41 -12.66 -20.57
CA ASN A 112 0.03 -12.50 -20.48
C ASN A 112 0.67 -13.17 -19.26
N TYR A 113 -0.12 -13.52 -18.23
CA TYR A 113 0.43 -13.94 -16.95
C TYR A 113 -0.22 -15.18 -16.36
N LEU A 114 0.55 -15.92 -15.61
CA LEU A 114 0.05 -16.79 -14.55
C LEU A 114 0.10 -16.00 -13.25
N TYR A 115 -1.06 -15.77 -12.65
CA TYR A 115 -1.18 -14.93 -11.47
C TYR A 115 -1.26 -15.76 -10.19
N TYR A 116 -0.43 -15.44 -9.20
CA TYR A 116 -0.37 -16.18 -7.94
C TYR A 116 -0.40 -15.25 -6.73
N HIS A 117 -1.28 -15.54 -5.79
CA HIS A 117 -1.36 -14.84 -4.52
C HIS A 117 -0.40 -15.49 -3.52
N LEU A 118 0.82 -14.96 -3.42
CA LEU A 118 1.86 -15.45 -2.51
C LEU A 118 1.54 -15.03 -1.08
N ASN A 119 1.12 -16.00 -0.26
CA ASN A 119 0.74 -15.75 1.13
C ASN A 119 1.93 -15.37 2.01
N TYR A 120 1.72 -14.32 2.82
CA TYR A 120 2.52 -13.96 3.98
C TYR A 120 1.58 -13.78 5.18
N SER A 121 1.61 -14.69 6.13
CA SER A 121 0.78 -14.60 7.33
C SER A 121 1.54 -15.17 8.53
N PRO A 122 1.07 -14.96 9.77
CA PRO A 122 1.68 -15.56 10.97
C PRO A 122 1.77 -17.08 10.88
N GLU A 123 0.78 -17.72 10.26
CA GLU A 123 0.69 -19.19 10.11
C GLU A 123 1.69 -19.71 9.08
N ASN A 124 1.94 -18.93 8.03
CA ASN A 124 2.86 -19.32 6.97
C ASN A 124 3.49 -18.07 6.32
N LYS A 125 4.70 -17.77 6.69
CA LYS A 125 5.47 -16.64 6.15
C LYS A 125 6.11 -16.94 4.80
N ASN A 126 6.13 -18.19 4.35
CA ASN A 126 6.84 -18.60 3.13
C ASN A 126 8.28 -18.04 3.04
N ALA A 127 8.99 -18.01 4.17
CA ALA A 127 10.24 -17.29 4.36
C ALA A 127 11.31 -17.57 3.30
N LYS A 128 11.43 -18.83 2.86
CA LYS A 128 12.39 -19.20 1.80
C LYS A 128 12.06 -18.56 0.46
N VAL A 129 10.77 -18.52 0.11
CA VAL A 129 10.31 -17.88 -1.14
C VAL A 129 10.52 -16.38 -1.07
N PHE A 130 10.18 -15.75 0.06
CA PHE A 130 10.43 -14.32 0.25
C PHE A 130 11.92 -13.99 0.18
N ALA A 131 12.79 -14.75 0.84
CA ALA A 131 14.23 -14.57 0.77
C ALA A 131 14.79 -14.74 -0.65
N LYS A 132 14.27 -15.71 -1.42
CA LYS A 132 14.63 -15.91 -2.83
C LYS A 132 14.38 -14.67 -3.70
N TYR A 133 13.34 -13.92 -3.39
CA TYR A 133 12.95 -12.69 -4.10
C TYR A 133 13.26 -11.41 -3.30
N GLU A 134 14.35 -11.45 -2.49
CA GLU A 134 14.93 -10.29 -1.79
C GLU A 134 13.99 -9.64 -0.74
N ASN A 135 13.09 -10.43 -0.15
CA ASN A 135 12.13 -9.98 0.88
C ASN A 135 11.42 -8.67 0.50
N PRO A 136 10.71 -8.60 -0.62
CA PRO A 136 10.18 -7.34 -1.14
C PRO A 136 9.19 -6.66 -0.19
N GLY A 137 8.52 -7.42 0.68
CA GLY A 137 7.60 -6.91 1.69
C GLY A 137 8.29 -6.05 2.76
N ASP A 138 9.56 -6.30 3.07
CA ASP A 138 10.32 -5.51 4.05
C ASP A 138 10.63 -4.11 3.52
N LYS A 139 10.76 -3.98 2.20
CA LYS A 139 11.08 -2.71 1.54
C LYS A 139 9.84 -1.90 1.16
N PHE A 140 8.80 -2.56 0.66
CA PHE A 140 7.65 -1.89 0.03
C PHE A 140 6.33 -2.11 0.78
N GLY A 141 6.29 -2.95 1.82
CA GLY A 141 5.04 -3.34 2.45
C GLY A 141 4.19 -4.26 1.59
N TYR A 142 2.87 -4.24 1.80
CA TYR A 142 1.94 -5.15 1.12
C TYR A 142 0.69 -4.41 0.60
N PRO A 143 0.18 -4.78 -0.60
CA PRO A 143 0.77 -5.77 -1.49
C PRO A 143 2.07 -5.28 -2.14
N VAL A 144 2.93 -6.20 -2.52
CA VAL A 144 4.05 -5.96 -3.42
C VAL A 144 4.02 -7.03 -4.50
N PHE A 145 4.43 -6.67 -5.72
CA PHE A 145 4.37 -7.59 -6.84
C PHE A 145 5.77 -7.97 -7.28
N VAL A 146 5.98 -9.27 -7.51
CA VAL A 146 7.20 -9.78 -8.13
C VAL A 146 6.83 -10.37 -9.47
N VAL A 147 7.43 -9.86 -10.53
CA VAL A 147 7.28 -10.38 -11.89
C VAL A 147 8.42 -11.34 -12.18
N LEU A 148 8.08 -12.54 -12.61
CA LEU A 148 9.04 -13.56 -13.02
C LEU A 148 8.88 -13.84 -14.51
N ASP A 149 9.99 -14.20 -15.16
CA ASP A 149 9.97 -14.79 -16.49
C ASP A 149 9.47 -16.26 -16.44
N GLN A 150 9.37 -16.87 -17.59
CA GLN A 150 8.96 -18.25 -17.76
C GLN A 150 9.92 -19.27 -17.09
N ASN A 151 11.13 -18.85 -16.73
CA ASN A 151 12.12 -19.69 -16.03
C ASN A 151 12.10 -19.48 -14.51
N GLY A 152 11.21 -18.61 -14.01
CA GLY A 152 11.13 -18.25 -12.60
C GLY A 152 12.23 -17.26 -12.15
N LYS A 153 12.90 -16.61 -13.11
CA LYS A 153 13.86 -15.54 -12.83
C LYS A 153 13.09 -14.25 -12.59
N MET A 154 13.43 -13.54 -11.51
CA MET A 154 12.84 -12.25 -11.20
C MET A 154 13.23 -11.21 -12.25
N LEU A 155 12.23 -10.58 -12.86
CA LEU A 155 12.38 -9.49 -13.82
C LEU A 155 12.21 -8.13 -13.14
N HIS A 156 11.28 -8.04 -12.19
CA HIS A 156 10.91 -6.77 -11.56
C HIS A 156 10.22 -6.98 -10.23
N THR A 157 10.40 -6.02 -9.33
CA THR A 157 9.60 -5.87 -8.11
C THR A 157 8.84 -4.54 -8.20
N GLN A 158 7.50 -4.59 -8.16
CA GLN A 158 6.63 -3.43 -8.23
C GLN A 158 6.08 -3.05 -6.87
N ASP A 159 6.40 -1.86 -6.41
CA ASP A 159 5.75 -1.21 -5.28
C ASP A 159 4.28 -0.89 -5.61
N SER A 160 3.36 -1.34 -4.78
CA SER A 160 1.94 -1.07 -4.98
C SER A 160 1.56 0.39 -4.74
N ALA A 161 2.28 1.12 -3.89
CA ALA A 161 1.96 2.49 -3.53
C ALA A 161 1.95 3.43 -4.74
N VAL A 162 2.83 3.19 -5.73
CA VAL A 162 2.86 4.01 -6.96
C VAL A 162 1.66 3.74 -7.88
N LEU A 163 0.95 2.63 -7.68
CA LEU A 163 -0.25 2.25 -8.45
C LEU A 163 -1.53 2.80 -7.83
N GLU A 164 -1.46 3.32 -6.61
CA GLU A 164 -2.61 3.78 -5.85
C GLU A 164 -3.18 5.09 -6.40
N GLU A 165 -4.50 5.24 -6.21
CA GLU A 165 -5.26 6.45 -6.45
C GLU A 165 -6.46 6.53 -5.51
N GLY A 166 -6.54 7.58 -4.71
CA GLY A 166 -7.59 7.76 -3.73
C GLY A 166 -7.61 6.64 -2.68
N LYS A 167 -8.72 5.89 -2.63
CA LYS A 167 -8.88 4.72 -1.73
C LYS A 167 -8.74 3.38 -2.46
N GLY A 168 -8.17 3.38 -3.66
CA GLY A 168 -8.02 2.22 -4.51
C GLY A 168 -6.80 2.31 -5.40
N TYR A 169 -6.96 1.90 -6.65
CA TYR A 169 -5.89 1.84 -7.64
C TYR A 169 -6.27 2.54 -8.93
N SER A 170 -5.30 3.12 -9.62
CA SER A 170 -5.47 3.75 -10.92
C SER A 170 -5.47 2.70 -12.03
N THR A 171 -6.51 2.68 -12.86
CA THR A 171 -6.59 1.77 -14.01
C THR A 171 -5.41 1.96 -14.95
N GLU A 172 -5.05 3.21 -15.26
CA GLU A 172 -3.97 3.51 -16.19
C GLU A 172 -2.61 3.03 -15.66
N LYS A 173 -2.29 3.33 -14.40
CA LYS A 173 -1.01 2.91 -13.79
C LYS A 173 -0.89 1.39 -13.72
N VAL A 174 -1.97 0.70 -13.32
CA VAL A 174 -1.99 -0.78 -13.25
C VAL A 174 -1.89 -1.39 -14.64
N LYS A 175 -2.58 -0.82 -15.63
CA LYS A 175 -2.48 -1.23 -17.03
C LYS A 175 -1.06 -1.07 -17.57
N GLU A 176 -0.43 0.09 -17.35
CA GLU A 176 0.96 0.33 -17.74
C GLU A 176 1.91 -0.69 -17.10
N PHE A 177 1.75 -0.96 -15.81
CA PHE A 177 2.53 -1.98 -15.11
C PHE A 177 2.39 -3.35 -15.79
N PHE A 178 1.16 -3.80 -16.04
CA PHE A 178 0.94 -5.11 -16.67
C PHE A 178 1.49 -5.17 -18.10
N LEU A 179 1.24 -4.16 -18.91
CA LEU A 179 1.72 -4.15 -20.30
C LEU A 179 3.24 -4.07 -20.41
N LYS A 180 3.88 -3.33 -19.50
CA LYS A 180 5.34 -3.17 -19.49
C LYS A 180 6.09 -4.48 -19.31
N TRP A 181 5.54 -5.40 -18.53
CA TRP A 181 6.19 -6.67 -18.17
C TRP A 181 5.53 -7.88 -18.82
N ALA A 182 4.59 -7.69 -19.74
CA ALA A 182 4.03 -8.74 -20.57
C ALA A 182 5.11 -9.42 -21.42
N THR A 183 4.87 -10.68 -21.79
CA THR A 183 5.74 -11.37 -22.75
C THR A 183 5.73 -10.61 -24.08
N LYS A 184 6.91 -10.36 -24.63
CA LYS A 184 7.01 -9.76 -25.98
C LYS A 184 6.68 -10.86 -27.00
N SER A 185 5.66 -10.62 -27.78
CA SER A 185 5.32 -11.44 -28.96
C SER A 185 6.46 -11.40 -29.98
#